data_b60f60dd7dfccc8581dac64f2c6785de
#
_entry.id   b60f60dd7dfccc8581dac64f2c6785de
#
_cell.length_a   1.000
_cell.length_b   1.000
_cell.length_c   1.000
_cell.angle_alpha   90.00
_cell.angle_beta   90.00
_cell.angle_gamma   90.00
#
_symmetry.space_group_name_H-M   'P 1'
#
loop_
_entity.id
_entity.type
_entity.pdbx_description
1 polymer ?
#
loop_
_entity_poly.entity_id
_entity_poly.type
_entity_poly.pdbx_seq_one_letter_code
_entity_poly.pdbx_strand_id
1 'polypeptide(L)'
;MINNVVLIGRLTKDIDLRYTASGSAVGSFTLAVNRNFTNQNGDREADFINCVIWRKPAETMANYARKGTLLGVVGRIALQAFKINLRVIMPQIKIKA
;
A
#
# COMPACT_ATOMS: atom_id res chain seq x y z
N MET A 1 -13.18 -18.70 7.27
CA MET A 1 -11.93 -18.56 6.49
C MET A 1 -11.27 -17.26 6.84
N ILE A 2 -9.95 -17.20 6.71
CA ILE A 2 -9.19 -16.01 7.06
C ILE A 2 -8.46 -15.51 5.83
N ASN A 3 -8.57 -14.22 5.56
CA ASN A 3 -7.83 -13.58 4.49
C ASN A 3 -7.42 -12.21 5.03
N ASN A 4 -6.25 -12.14 5.59
CA ASN A 4 -5.79 -10.93 6.26
C ASN A 4 -4.32 -10.71 5.95
N VAL A 5 -4.00 -9.50 5.52
CA VAL A 5 -2.65 -9.12 5.15
C VAL A 5 -2.26 -7.87 5.91
N VAL A 6 -1.07 -7.88 6.48
CA VAL A 6 -0.52 -6.72 7.18
C VAL A 6 0.82 -6.44 6.53
N LEU A 7 1.00 -5.23 6.02
CA LEU A 7 2.22 -4.84 5.34
C LEU A 7 2.74 -3.52 5.85
N ILE A 8 4.05 -3.40 5.91
CA ILE A 8 4.72 -2.14 6.18
C ILE A 8 5.73 -1.95 5.05
N GLY A 9 5.62 -0.87 4.33
CA GLY A 9 6.51 -0.61 3.21
C GLY A 9 6.46 0.84 2.77
N ARG A 10 7.17 1.14 1.68
CA ARG A 10 7.23 2.51 1.17
C ARG A 10 6.55 2.62 -0.17
N LEU A 11 5.92 3.76 -0.40
CA LEU A 11 5.32 4.03 -1.71
C LEU A 11 6.42 4.19 -2.74
N THR A 12 6.24 3.56 -3.88
CA THR A 12 7.20 3.69 -4.98
C THR A 12 6.90 4.91 -5.84
N LYS A 13 5.67 5.40 -5.80
CA LYS A 13 5.24 6.59 -6.51
C LYS A 13 4.10 7.19 -5.74
N ASP A 14 3.70 8.40 -6.11
CA ASP A 14 2.49 9.00 -5.54
C ASP A 14 1.28 8.15 -5.91
N ILE A 15 0.26 8.20 -5.09
CA ILE A 15 -0.93 7.40 -5.30
C ILE A 15 -1.70 7.91 -6.52
N ASP A 16 -2.12 6.97 -7.37
CA ASP A 16 -2.93 7.30 -8.54
C ASP A 16 -4.39 7.28 -8.10
N LEU A 17 -4.93 8.46 -7.83
CA LEU A 17 -6.31 8.60 -7.36
C LEU A 17 -7.23 8.83 -8.53
N ARG A 18 -8.24 8.01 -8.65
CA ARG A 18 -9.25 8.12 -9.70
C ARG A 18 -10.62 7.95 -9.10
N TYR A 19 -11.64 8.32 -9.87
CA TYR A 19 -13.02 8.17 -9.44
C TYR A 19 -13.78 7.28 -10.42
N THR A 20 -14.61 6.40 -9.89
CA THR A 20 -15.43 5.54 -10.72
C THR A 20 -16.61 6.33 -11.29
N ALA A 21 -17.36 5.72 -12.20
CA ALA A 21 -18.54 6.36 -12.79
C ALA A 21 -19.56 6.74 -11.71
N SER A 22 -19.61 5.99 -10.61
CA SER A 22 -20.54 6.28 -9.52
C SER A 22 -19.99 7.31 -8.54
N GLY A 23 -18.78 7.81 -8.78
CA GLY A 23 -18.20 8.84 -7.92
C GLY A 23 -17.36 8.31 -6.75
N SER A 24 -17.08 7.02 -6.71
CA SER A 24 -16.26 6.46 -5.64
C SER A 24 -14.79 6.66 -5.92
N ALA A 25 -14.04 7.09 -4.93
CA ALA A 25 -12.60 7.28 -5.06
C ALA A 25 -11.88 5.93 -5.03
N VAL A 26 -10.90 5.75 -5.90
CA VAL A 26 -10.08 4.56 -5.95
C VAL A 26 -8.63 4.99 -6.05
N GLY A 27 -7.82 4.56 -5.10
CA GLY A 27 -6.38 4.86 -5.12
C GLY A 27 -5.59 3.61 -5.41
N SER A 28 -4.75 3.66 -6.42
CA SER A 28 -3.87 2.54 -6.77
C SER A 28 -2.44 2.93 -6.45
N PHE A 29 -1.70 2.01 -5.88
CA PHE A 29 -0.30 2.28 -5.54
C PHE A 29 0.46 0.98 -5.44
N THR A 30 1.79 1.09 -5.50
CA THR A 30 2.67 -0.05 -5.31
C THR A 30 3.51 0.19 -4.07
N LEU A 31 3.54 -0.81 -3.21
CA LEU A 31 4.25 -0.74 -1.96
C LEU A 31 5.51 -1.59 -2.07
N ALA A 32 6.64 -1.01 -1.74
CA ALA A 32 7.90 -1.75 -1.69
C ALA A 32 8.11 -2.24 -0.27
N VAL A 33 8.06 -3.55 -0.10
CA VAL A 33 8.19 -4.18 1.22
C VAL A 33 9.52 -4.92 1.25
N ASN A 34 10.42 -4.48 2.11
CA ASN A 34 11.73 -5.10 2.20
C ASN A 34 11.63 -6.49 2.83
N ARG A 35 12.36 -7.42 2.28
CA ARG A 35 12.43 -8.74 2.89
C ARG A 35 13.26 -8.69 4.17
N ASN A 36 13.00 -9.63 5.04
CA ASN A 36 13.65 -9.65 6.36
C ASN A 36 15.09 -10.10 6.31
N PHE A 37 15.56 -10.63 5.19
CA PHE A 37 16.93 -11.12 5.09
C PHE A 37 17.58 -10.64 3.81
N THR A 38 18.91 -10.64 3.77
CA THR A 38 19.65 -10.22 2.60
C THR A 38 19.90 -11.42 1.69
N ASN A 39 20.22 -11.15 0.42
CA ASN A 39 20.56 -12.21 -0.51
C ASN A 39 22.05 -12.58 -0.34
N GLN A 40 22.55 -13.46 -1.19
CA GLN A 40 23.90 -13.93 -1.10
C GLN A 40 24.94 -12.83 -1.26
N ASN A 41 24.60 -11.77 -1.96
CA ASN A 41 25.51 -10.66 -2.18
C ASN A 41 25.43 -9.62 -1.08
N GLY A 42 24.65 -9.86 -0.04
CA GLY A 42 24.50 -8.92 1.04
C GLY A 42 23.47 -7.83 0.79
N ASP A 43 22.79 -7.87 -0.34
CA ASP A 43 21.80 -6.85 -0.66
C ASP A 43 20.42 -7.28 -0.17
N ARG A 44 19.67 -6.32 0.33
CA ARG A 44 18.31 -6.58 0.78
C ARG A 44 17.37 -6.42 -0.40
N GLU A 45 16.56 -7.42 -0.64
CA GLU A 45 15.58 -7.38 -1.71
C GLU A 45 14.25 -6.88 -1.19
N ALA A 46 13.43 -6.40 -2.09
CA ALA A 46 12.09 -5.93 -1.76
C ALA A 46 11.07 -6.60 -2.68
N ASP A 47 9.88 -6.80 -2.14
CA ASP A 47 8.76 -7.24 -2.92
C ASP A 47 7.91 -6.02 -3.25
N PHE A 48 7.46 -5.93 -4.51
CA PHE A 48 6.64 -4.82 -4.95
C PHE A 48 5.21 -5.32 -5.07
N ILE A 49 4.35 -4.76 -4.24
CA ILE A 49 2.99 -5.26 -4.10
C ILE A 49 2.01 -4.22 -4.59
N ASN A 50 1.17 -4.61 -5.56
CA ASN A 50 0.16 -3.72 -6.10
C ASN A 50 -1.02 -3.68 -5.16
N CYS A 51 -1.44 -2.49 -4.79
CA CYS A 51 -2.46 -2.27 -3.80
C CYS A 51 -3.55 -1.36 -4.32
N VAL A 52 -4.73 -1.50 -3.77
CA VAL A 52 -5.84 -0.60 -4.07
C VAL A 52 -6.55 -0.25 -2.79
N ILE A 53 -6.98 1.00 -2.69
CA ILE A 53 -7.72 1.48 -1.54
C ILE A 53 -8.89 2.29 -2.05
N TRP A 54 -10.02 2.22 -1.37
CA TRP A 54 -11.27 2.78 -1.84
C TRP A 54 -11.80 3.89 -0.96
N ARG A 55 -12.53 4.81 -1.58
CA ARG A 55 -13.36 5.82 -0.92
C ARG A 55 -12.55 6.81 -0.10
N LYS A 56 -13.07 7.19 1.06
CA LYS A 56 -12.45 8.24 1.86
C LYS A 56 -10.99 7.95 2.22
N PRO A 57 -10.63 6.74 2.61
CA PRO A 57 -9.22 6.45 2.86
C PRO A 57 -8.33 6.70 1.63
N ALA A 58 -8.85 6.47 0.41
CA ALA A 58 -8.08 6.74 -0.80
C ALA A 58 -7.80 8.23 -0.95
N GLU A 59 -8.81 9.06 -0.70
CA GLU A 59 -8.65 10.49 -0.77
C GLU A 59 -7.68 11.00 0.29
N THR A 60 -7.79 10.49 1.49
CA THR A 60 -6.92 10.88 2.58
C THR A 60 -5.48 10.52 2.26
N MET A 61 -5.24 9.30 1.77
CA MET A 61 -3.89 8.89 1.43
C MET A 61 -3.32 9.72 0.29
N ALA A 62 -4.12 10.03 -0.72
CA ALA A 62 -3.64 10.83 -1.84
C ALA A 62 -3.21 12.22 -1.39
N ASN A 63 -3.83 12.75 -0.33
CA ASN A 63 -3.46 14.06 0.18
C ASN A 63 -2.20 14.04 1.04
N TYR A 64 -1.96 12.97 1.75
CA TYR A 64 -0.89 12.96 2.75
C TYR A 64 0.30 12.09 2.39
N ALA A 65 0.12 11.08 1.58
CA ALA A 65 1.19 10.14 1.26
C ALA A 65 1.80 10.47 -0.09
N ARG A 66 3.12 10.41 -0.16
CA ARG A 66 3.86 10.70 -1.38
C ARG A 66 4.88 9.58 -1.63
N LYS A 67 5.52 9.62 -2.76
CA LYS A 67 6.59 8.67 -3.07
C LYS A 67 7.57 8.62 -1.91
N GLY A 68 7.89 7.44 -1.46
CA GLY A 68 8.84 7.22 -0.37
C GLY A 68 8.22 7.19 1.02
N THR A 69 6.94 7.55 1.16
CA THR A 69 6.31 7.53 2.47
C THR A 69 6.20 6.11 3.00
N LEU A 70 6.54 5.93 4.26
CA LEU A 70 6.42 4.63 4.92
C LEU A 70 4.99 4.45 5.41
N LEU A 71 4.37 3.36 5.03
CA LEU A 71 2.97 3.09 5.35
C LEU A 71 2.81 1.73 6.02
N GLY A 72 1.89 1.67 6.96
CA GLY A 72 1.42 0.39 7.48
C GLY A 72 -0.01 0.20 7.03
N VAL A 73 -0.29 -0.91 6.40
CA VAL A 73 -1.61 -1.19 5.83
C VAL A 73 -2.10 -2.56 6.25
N VAL A 74 -3.41 -2.67 6.36
CA VAL A 74 -4.06 -3.95 6.64
C VAL A 74 -5.15 -4.13 5.61
N GLY A 75 -5.29 -5.32 5.09
CA GLY A 75 -6.31 -5.60 4.13
C GLY A 75 -6.41 -7.07 3.84
N ARG A 76 -6.85 -7.39 2.65
CA ARG A 76 -6.98 -8.77 2.22
C ARG A 76 -6.50 -8.90 0.79
N ILE A 77 -6.15 -10.10 0.42
CA ILE A 77 -5.73 -10.38 -0.94
C ILE A 77 -6.96 -10.56 -1.81
N ALA A 78 -6.99 -9.84 -2.93
CA ALA A 78 -8.03 -10.01 -3.94
C ALA A 78 -7.33 -10.50 -5.20
N LEU A 79 -7.73 -11.67 -5.69
CA LEU A 79 -7.08 -12.23 -6.86
C LEU A 79 -7.42 -11.51 -8.14
N GLN A 80 -8.55 -10.86 -8.19
CA GLN A 80 -8.90 -10.09 -9.35
C GLN A 80 -7.88 -9.01 -9.55
N ALA A 81 -7.26 -8.92 -10.64
CA ALA A 81 -6.24 -7.94 -10.96
C ALA A 81 -4.98 -8.08 -10.09
N PHE A 82 -4.86 -9.15 -9.35
CA PHE A 82 -3.66 -9.41 -8.52
C PHE A 82 -3.33 -8.23 -7.61
N LYS A 83 -4.32 -7.63 -6.99
CA LYS A 83 -4.12 -6.51 -6.09
C LYS A 83 -4.61 -6.84 -4.71
N ILE A 84 -4.07 -6.12 -3.74
CA ILE A 84 -4.51 -6.24 -2.37
C ILE A 84 -5.42 -5.07 -2.06
N ASN A 85 -6.63 -5.35 -1.60
CA ASN A 85 -7.54 -4.31 -1.14
C ASN A 85 -7.18 -3.98 0.29
N LEU A 86 -6.84 -2.73 0.53
CA LEU A 86 -6.29 -2.34 1.82
C LEU A 86 -7.16 -1.38 2.59
N ARG A 87 -6.98 -1.41 3.89
CA ARG A 87 -7.43 -0.38 4.79
C ARG A 87 -6.17 0.14 5.47
N VAL A 88 -5.94 1.44 5.37
CA VAL A 88 -4.75 2.01 5.97
C VAL A 88 -4.98 2.18 7.46
N ILE A 89 -4.09 1.65 8.27
CA ILE A 89 -4.19 1.76 9.69
C ILE A 89 -3.50 3.01 10.13
N MET A 90 -2.33 3.24 9.61
CA MET A 90 -1.56 4.38 10.05
C MET A 90 -0.90 5.00 8.88
N PRO A 91 -1.44 6.06 8.36
CA PRO A 91 -0.88 6.67 7.15
C PRO A 91 0.48 7.24 7.34
N GLN A 92 0.85 7.58 8.56
CA GLN A 92 2.16 8.05 8.71
C GLN A 92 2.78 7.39 9.74
N ILE A 93 3.32 6.38 9.48
CA ILE A 93 3.96 5.62 10.40
C ILE A 93 5.01 6.33 10.99
N LYS A 94 5.30 7.35 10.51
CA LYS A 94 6.25 8.05 11.06
C LYS A 94 6.09 8.11 12.45
N ILE A 95 5.12 7.79 12.78
CA ILE A 95 4.93 7.75 14.05
C ILE A 95 6.03 7.32 14.73
N LYS A 96 6.52 7.19 14.47
CA LYS A 96 7.42 6.93 14.93
C LYS A 96 8.16 6.51 14.79
N ALA A 97 8.04 6.63 14.55
CA ALA A 97 8.85 6.17 14.39
C ALA A 97 9.52 6.49 14.79
#